data_9369f60e12fbabd8106836c1ad3cf468
#
_entry.id   9369f60e12fbabd8106836c1ad3cf468
#
_cell.length_a   1.000
_cell.length_b   1.000
_cell.length_c   1.000
_cell.angle_alpha   90.00
_cell.angle_beta   90.00
_cell.angle_gamma   90.00
#
_symmetry.space_group_name_H-M   'P 1'
#
loop_
_entity.id
_entity.type
_entity.pdbx_description
1 polymer ?
#
loop_
_entity_poly.entity_id
_entity_poly.type
_entity_poly.pdbx_seq_one_letter_code
_entity_poly.pdbx_strand_id
1 'polypeptide(L)'
;MQLCCNNNMKIVRNTKNKALVLELIQNMGTAISAPDILERTTGLCDKVTIYRVLDRLIDEGLIHKVVNPTGQILYASCQKCTHTNEIHNHQHVHFSCQKCQNTTCLVQVSPSIQLPNDYLLKEVYLNVTGICPTCNQS
;
A
#
# COMPACT_ATOMS: atom_id res chain seq x y z
N MET A 1 6.13 36.96 23.51
CA MET A 1 4.74 37.13 23.35
C MET A 1 4.35 36.81 21.98
N GLN A 2 3.58 35.98 21.65
CA GLN A 2 3.13 35.58 20.47
C GLN A 2 3.71 34.52 19.82
N LEU A 3 3.14 33.91 19.06
CA LEU A 3 3.59 32.93 18.11
C LEU A 3 3.19 31.53 18.32
N CYS A 4 2.01 31.32 18.82
CA CYS A 4 1.45 30.00 18.93
C CYS A 4 0.31 29.69 17.96
N CYS A 5 0.15 30.45 16.86
CA CYS A 5 -1.08 30.34 16.09
C CYS A 5 -1.01 29.64 14.73
N ASN A 6 0.13 29.06 14.33
CA ASN A 6 0.23 28.49 12.97
C ASN A 6 0.39 26.97 12.87
N ASN A 7 0.50 26.26 13.98
CA ASN A 7 0.66 24.80 13.91
C ASN A 7 -0.66 24.02 13.72
N ASN A 8 -1.79 24.61 14.09
CA ASN A 8 -3.06 23.90 14.03
C ASN A 8 -3.64 23.74 12.60
N MET A 9 -3.43 24.71 11.73
CA MET A 9 -3.90 24.60 10.34
C MET A 9 -3.10 23.60 9.51
N LYS A 10 -1.80 23.46 9.76
CA LYS A 10 -0.95 22.48 9.08
C LYS A 10 -1.29 21.05 9.49
N ILE A 11 -1.61 20.82 10.75
CA ILE A 11 -1.99 19.51 11.29
C ILE A 11 -3.34 19.06 10.72
N VAL A 12 -4.34 19.95 10.71
CA VAL A 12 -5.68 19.66 10.20
C VAL A 12 -5.67 19.36 8.69
N ARG A 13 -4.91 20.13 7.91
CA ARG A 13 -4.78 19.90 6.46
C ARG A 13 -4.08 18.58 6.14
N ASN A 14 -3.06 18.24 6.89
CA ASN A 14 -2.33 16.98 6.75
C ASN A 14 -3.21 15.77 7.11
N THR A 15 -4.06 15.90 8.11
CA THR A 15 -5.02 14.87 8.52
C THR A 15 -6.09 14.63 7.45
N LYS A 16 -6.60 15.68 6.79
CA LYS A 16 -7.56 15.57 5.68
C LYS A 16 -6.95 14.86 4.48
N ASN A 17 -5.73 15.24 4.09
CA ASN A 17 -5.03 14.62 2.96
C ASN A 17 -4.72 13.15 3.23
N LYS A 18 -4.33 12.82 4.45
CA LYS A 18 -4.10 11.44 4.89
C LYS A 18 -5.36 10.59 4.79
N ALA A 19 -6.49 11.10 5.29
CA ALA A 19 -7.78 10.41 5.21
C ALA A 19 -8.22 10.21 3.76
N LEU A 20 -8.08 11.23 2.91
CA LEU A 20 -8.42 11.18 1.49
C LEU A 20 -7.62 10.11 0.75
N VAL A 21 -6.31 10.08 0.93
CA VAL A 21 -5.41 9.10 0.26
C VAL A 21 -5.68 7.69 0.76
N LEU A 22 -5.88 7.51 2.07
CA LEU A 22 -6.20 6.20 2.63
C LEU A 22 -7.53 5.66 2.09
N GLU A 23 -8.57 6.48 2.09
CA GLU A 23 -9.88 6.11 1.53
C GLU A 23 -9.78 5.73 0.06
N LEU A 24 -9.02 6.50 -0.73
CA LEU A 24 -8.78 6.19 -2.13
C LEU A 24 -8.15 4.80 -2.31
N ILE A 25 -7.09 4.51 -1.56
CA ILE A 25 -6.39 3.21 -1.64
C ILE A 25 -7.31 2.07 -1.21
N GLN A 26 -8.09 2.26 -0.15
CA GLN A 26 -9.03 1.25 0.35
C GLN A 26 -10.14 0.94 -0.66
N ASN A 27 -10.64 1.94 -1.36
CA ASN A 27 -11.73 1.79 -2.32
C ASN A 27 -11.29 1.21 -3.67
N MET A 28 -9.99 1.23 -3.98
CA MET A 28 -9.49 0.71 -5.26
C MET A 28 -9.61 -0.81 -5.39
N GLY A 29 -9.53 -1.56 -4.30
CA GLY A 29 -9.53 -3.03 -4.32
C GLY A 29 -8.29 -3.67 -4.97
N THR A 30 -7.42 -2.87 -5.57
CA THR A 30 -6.15 -3.25 -6.18
C THR A 30 -5.06 -2.30 -5.71
N ALA A 31 -3.79 -2.71 -5.83
CA ALA A 31 -2.67 -1.82 -5.55
C ALA A 31 -2.59 -0.68 -6.57
N ILE A 32 -2.24 0.51 -6.13
CA ILE A 32 -2.22 1.74 -6.92
C ILE A 32 -0.87 2.45 -6.81
N SER A 33 -0.39 3.05 -7.91
CA SER A 33 0.85 3.81 -7.92
C SER A 33 0.69 5.23 -7.36
N ALA A 34 1.80 5.83 -6.89
CA ALA A 34 1.78 7.22 -6.43
C ALA A 34 1.40 8.22 -7.54
N PRO A 35 1.85 8.08 -8.80
CA PRO A 35 1.35 8.91 -9.90
C PRO A 35 -0.16 8.81 -10.12
N ASP A 36 -0.75 7.61 -10.03
CA ASP A 36 -2.19 7.43 -10.18
C ASP A 36 -2.97 8.06 -9.01
N ILE A 37 -2.44 7.98 -7.80
CA ILE A 37 -3.00 8.68 -6.63
C ILE A 37 -2.97 10.19 -6.86
N LEU A 38 -1.85 10.71 -7.33
CA LEU A 38 -1.68 12.14 -7.61
C LEU A 38 -2.70 12.62 -8.65
N GLU A 39 -2.88 11.87 -9.74
CA GLU A 39 -3.86 12.18 -10.78
C GLU A 39 -5.28 12.24 -10.23
N ARG A 40 -5.66 11.27 -9.40
CA ARG A 40 -7.00 11.18 -8.79
C ARG A 40 -7.25 12.23 -7.69
N THR A 41 -6.18 12.82 -7.15
CA THR A 41 -6.25 13.89 -6.15
C THR A 41 -5.85 15.25 -6.71
N THR A 42 -5.92 15.42 -8.04
CA THR A 42 -5.56 16.67 -8.73
C THR A 42 -6.29 17.87 -8.11
N GLY A 43 -5.52 18.92 -7.80
CA GLY A 43 -6.02 20.13 -7.16
C GLY A 43 -6.22 20.05 -5.64
N LEU A 44 -6.12 18.85 -5.05
CA LEU A 44 -6.27 18.64 -3.59
C LEU A 44 -4.92 18.42 -2.92
N CYS A 45 -4.03 17.66 -3.53
CA CYS A 45 -2.71 17.33 -3.00
C CYS A 45 -1.64 17.54 -4.07
N ASP A 46 -0.49 18.04 -3.66
CA ASP A 46 0.71 18.08 -4.50
C ASP A 46 1.53 16.78 -4.35
N LYS A 47 2.51 16.61 -5.24
CA LYS A 47 3.37 15.43 -5.27
C LYS A 47 4.09 15.18 -3.93
N VAL A 48 4.66 16.23 -3.34
CA VAL A 48 5.39 16.12 -2.06
C VAL A 48 4.46 15.68 -0.94
N THR A 49 3.26 16.24 -0.89
CA THR A 49 2.23 15.87 0.09
C THR A 49 1.83 14.40 -0.03
N ILE A 50 1.63 13.90 -1.27
CA ILE A 50 1.27 12.49 -1.51
C ILE A 50 2.35 11.57 -0.94
N TYR A 51 3.63 11.78 -1.28
CA TYR A 51 4.71 10.91 -0.80
C TYR A 51 4.85 10.95 0.73
N ARG A 52 4.73 12.12 1.36
CA ARG A 52 4.74 12.25 2.83
C ARG A 52 3.58 11.54 3.49
N VAL A 53 2.39 11.59 2.88
CA VAL A 53 1.21 10.89 3.38
C VAL A 53 1.40 9.37 3.25
N LEU A 54 1.90 8.89 2.11
CA LEU A 54 2.16 7.48 1.88
C LEU A 54 3.17 6.91 2.88
N ASP A 55 4.29 7.62 3.12
CA ASP A 55 5.27 7.20 4.11
C ASP A 55 4.66 7.10 5.51
N ARG A 56 3.85 8.08 5.90
CA ARG A 56 3.14 8.05 7.19
C ARG A 56 2.15 6.89 7.30
N LEU A 57 1.40 6.61 6.24
CA LEU A 57 0.46 5.49 6.21
C LEU A 57 1.16 4.14 6.31
N ILE A 58 2.36 4.02 5.73
CA ILE A 58 3.21 2.84 5.87
C ILE A 58 3.71 2.70 7.31
N ASP A 59 4.25 3.76 7.89
CA ASP A 59 4.75 3.78 9.27
C ASP A 59 3.65 3.41 10.29
N GLU A 60 2.41 3.80 10.01
CA GLU A 60 1.24 3.45 10.82
C GLU A 60 0.69 2.04 10.52
N GLY A 61 1.25 1.34 9.54
CA GLY A 61 0.81 -0.02 9.17
C GLY A 61 -0.56 -0.09 8.48
N LEU A 62 -1.05 1.03 7.93
CA LEU A 62 -2.36 1.11 7.27
C LEU A 62 -2.30 0.70 5.81
N ILE A 63 -1.15 0.86 5.18
CA ILE A 63 -0.86 0.44 3.81
C ILE A 63 0.53 -0.21 3.74
N HIS A 64 0.78 -0.92 2.67
CA HIS A 64 2.09 -1.51 2.40
C HIS A 64 2.50 -1.31 0.94
N LYS A 65 3.81 -1.40 0.69
CA LYS A 65 4.39 -1.34 -0.65
C LYS A 65 4.33 -2.70 -1.33
N VAL A 66 4.00 -2.70 -2.61
CA VAL A 66 4.06 -3.85 -3.50
C VAL A 66 4.89 -3.47 -4.71
N VAL A 67 5.81 -4.33 -5.13
CA VAL A 67 6.56 -4.14 -6.37
C VAL A 67 5.96 -5.04 -7.44
N ASN A 68 5.52 -4.46 -8.55
CA ASN A 68 4.98 -5.24 -9.66
C ASN A 68 6.12 -5.83 -10.54
N PRO A 69 5.80 -6.71 -11.50
CA PRO A 69 6.83 -7.33 -12.36
C PRO A 69 7.66 -6.35 -13.17
N THR A 70 7.17 -5.12 -13.41
CA THR A 70 7.92 -4.08 -14.12
C THR A 70 8.85 -3.27 -13.21
N GLY A 71 8.86 -3.55 -11.91
CA GLY A 71 9.66 -2.82 -10.92
C GLY A 71 8.98 -1.57 -10.37
N GLN A 72 7.73 -1.30 -10.73
CA GLN A 72 6.97 -0.16 -10.24
C GLN A 72 6.50 -0.41 -8.80
N ILE A 73 6.63 0.62 -7.95
CA ILE A 73 6.12 0.59 -6.58
C ILE A 73 4.64 0.94 -6.59
N LEU A 74 3.84 0.05 -6.00
CA LEU A 74 2.41 0.22 -5.79
C LEU A 74 2.12 0.24 -4.29
N TYR A 75 0.95 0.74 -3.93
CA TYR A 75 0.47 0.85 -2.55
C TYR A 75 -0.88 0.16 -2.42
N ALA A 76 -1.02 -0.65 -1.38
CA ALA A 76 -2.24 -1.39 -1.10
C ALA A 76 -2.59 -1.31 0.38
N SER A 77 -3.87 -1.30 0.70
CA SER A 77 -4.33 -1.42 2.08
C SER A 77 -4.58 -2.88 2.44
N CYS A 78 -4.16 -3.27 3.63
CA CYS A 78 -4.52 -4.55 4.22
C CYS A 78 -5.73 -4.37 5.14
N GLN A 79 -6.93 -4.59 4.63
CA GLN A 79 -8.17 -4.45 5.41
C GLN A 79 -8.31 -5.47 6.57
N LYS A 80 -7.46 -6.48 6.60
CA LYS A 80 -7.53 -7.58 7.60
C LYS A 80 -6.29 -7.68 8.50
N CYS A 81 -5.35 -6.77 8.40
CA CYS A 81 -4.29 -6.68 9.39
C CYS A 81 -4.91 -6.08 10.67
N THR A 82 -5.34 -6.94 11.58
CA THR A 82 -5.69 -6.51 12.93
C THR A 82 -4.45 -5.86 13.54
N HIS A 83 -4.60 -4.63 14.00
CA HIS A 83 -3.56 -3.84 14.64
C HIS A 83 -3.21 -4.41 16.03
N THR A 84 -2.73 -5.62 16.09
CA THR A 84 -2.01 -6.12 17.24
C THR A 84 -0.54 -5.84 17.02
N ASN A 85 0.14 -5.33 18.04
CA ASN A 85 1.57 -4.94 18.05
C ASN A 85 2.55 -6.09 17.73
N GLU A 86 2.08 -7.14 17.12
CA GLU A 86 2.91 -8.22 16.62
C GLU A 86 3.37 -7.87 15.21
N ILE A 87 4.63 -8.13 14.96
CA ILE A 87 5.35 -8.00 13.70
C ILE A 87 4.38 -8.24 12.54
N HIS A 88 4.03 -7.17 11.81
CA HIS A 88 3.14 -7.27 10.64
C HIS A 88 3.78 -8.20 9.60
N ASN A 89 3.49 -9.47 9.72
CA ASN A 89 3.96 -10.47 8.80
C ASN A 89 3.07 -10.40 7.54
N HIS A 90 3.42 -9.49 6.63
CA HIS A 90 2.76 -9.38 5.32
C HIS A 90 3.14 -10.57 4.41
N GLN A 91 2.95 -11.79 4.92
CA GLN A 91 3.26 -13.03 4.21
C GLN A 91 2.13 -13.47 3.25
N HIS A 92 1.33 -12.53 2.77
CA HIS A 92 0.34 -12.86 1.76
C HIS A 92 0.89 -12.64 0.36
N VAL A 93 0.28 -13.31 -0.60
CA VAL A 93 0.68 -13.24 -2.00
C VAL A 93 0.14 -11.97 -2.65
N HIS A 94 1.00 -11.28 -3.41
CA HIS A 94 0.62 -10.22 -4.33
C HIS A 94 0.57 -10.80 -5.75
N PHE A 95 -0.63 -10.81 -6.34
CA PHE A 95 -0.85 -11.35 -7.67
C PHE A 95 -0.94 -10.22 -8.69
N SER A 96 -0.11 -10.27 -9.74
CA SER A 96 -0.12 -9.31 -10.84
C SER A 96 -0.64 -9.98 -12.11
N CYS A 97 -1.70 -9.43 -12.68
CA CYS A 97 -2.28 -9.93 -13.92
C CYS A 97 -1.50 -9.42 -15.12
N GLN A 98 -1.12 -10.33 -16.01
CA GLN A 98 -0.38 -9.98 -17.23
C GLN A 98 -1.25 -9.32 -18.30
N LYS A 99 -2.57 -9.51 -18.26
CA LYS A 99 -3.51 -8.89 -19.22
C LYS A 99 -3.93 -7.50 -18.81
N CYS A 100 -4.55 -7.33 -17.64
CA CYS A 100 -5.05 -6.02 -17.19
C CYS A 100 -4.02 -5.24 -16.35
N GLN A 101 -2.89 -5.84 -16.00
CA GLN A 101 -1.79 -5.27 -15.21
C GLN A 101 -2.17 -4.84 -13.80
N ASN A 102 -3.35 -5.20 -13.31
CA ASN A 102 -3.74 -4.98 -11.92
C ASN A 102 -2.97 -5.90 -10.97
N THR A 103 -2.59 -5.36 -9.83
CA THR A 103 -1.96 -6.10 -8.74
C THR A 103 -2.92 -6.17 -7.56
N THR A 104 -3.22 -7.37 -7.11
CA THR A 104 -4.18 -7.66 -6.04
C THR A 104 -3.51 -8.40 -4.89
N CYS A 105 -3.85 -8.05 -3.66
CA CYS A 105 -3.42 -8.79 -2.47
C CYS A 105 -4.33 -10.00 -2.24
N LEU A 106 -3.76 -11.19 -2.26
CA LEU A 106 -4.45 -12.44 -1.95
C LEU A 106 -4.20 -12.79 -0.47
N VAL A 107 -4.92 -12.12 0.43
CA VAL A 107 -4.73 -12.26 1.89
C VAL A 107 -5.03 -13.66 2.41
N GLN A 108 -5.84 -14.44 1.68
CA GLN A 108 -6.16 -15.82 2.02
C GLN A 108 -5.07 -16.82 1.61
N VAL A 109 -4.08 -16.40 0.83
CA VAL A 109 -2.97 -17.24 0.37
C VAL A 109 -1.71 -16.84 1.12
N SER A 110 -1.27 -17.73 2.01
CA SER A 110 -0.08 -17.52 2.85
C SER A 110 0.84 -18.73 2.77
N PRO A 111 1.75 -18.77 1.78
CA PRO A 111 2.68 -19.88 1.63
C PRO A 111 3.65 -19.98 2.81
N SER A 112 3.97 -21.19 3.23
CA SER A 112 4.99 -21.45 4.23
C SER A 112 6.35 -21.59 3.55
N ILE A 113 7.33 -20.80 4.03
CA ILE A 113 8.70 -20.86 3.53
C ILE A 113 9.60 -21.40 4.63
N GLN A 114 10.27 -22.51 4.33
CA GLN A 114 11.26 -23.10 5.22
C GLN A 114 12.65 -22.94 4.65
N LEU A 115 13.55 -22.33 5.42
CA LEU A 115 14.94 -22.17 5.07
C LEU A 115 15.80 -23.26 5.76
N PRO A 116 16.98 -23.60 5.19
CA PRO A 116 17.95 -24.43 5.90
C PRO A 116 18.36 -23.83 7.26
N ASN A 117 18.80 -24.67 8.18
CA ASN A 117 18.97 -24.34 9.60
C ASN A 117 19.84 -23.12 9.90
N ASP A 118 20.83 -22.80 9.07
CA ASP A 118 21.77 -21.71 9.32
C ASP A 118 21.33 -20.37 8.71
N TYR A 119 20.13 -20.32 8.10
CA TYR A 119 19.59 -19.11 7.49
C TYR A 119 18.66 -18.38 8.45
N LEU A 120 18.86 -17.07 8.58
CA LEU A 120 18.00 -16.19 9.36
C LEU A 120 17.04 -15.44 8.42
N LEU A 121 15.75 -15.77 8.47
CA LEU A 121 14.72 -15.08 7.69
C LEU A 121 14.51 -13.66 8.22
N LYS A 122 14.68 -12.65 7.37
CA LYS A 122 14.43 -11.23 7.70
C LYS A 122 13.12 -10.74 7.08
N GLU A 123 12.98 -10.93 5.78
CA GLU A 123 11.84 -10.45 5.01
C GLU A 123 11.44 -11.45 3.92
N VAL A 124 10.18 -11.48 3.57
CA VAL A 124 9.63 -12.33 2.51
C VAL A 124 8.79 -11.46 1.57
N TYR A 125 9.07 -11.56 0.28
CA TYR A 125 8.30 -10.92 -0.79
C TYR A 125 7.67 -12.00 -1.66
N LEU A 126 6.34 -12.10 -1.63
CA LEU A 126 5.58 -13.13 -2.34
C LEU A 126 4.85 -12.50 -3.52
N ASN A 127 5.50 -12.46 -4.67
CA ASN A 127 4.94 -11.94 -5.91
C ASN A 127 4.65 -13.09 -6.88
N VAL A 128 3.43 -13.13 -7.40
CA VAL A 128 2.98 -14.13 -8.38
C VAL A 128 2.39 -13.40 -9.58
N THR A 129 2.71 -13.87 -10.78
CA THR A 129 2.16 -13.36 -12.03
C THR A 129 1.35 -14.41 -12.75
N GLY A 130 0.31 -13.98 -13.43
CA GLY A 130 -0.57 -14.86 -14.17
C GLY A 130 -1.73 -14.11 -14.82
N ILE A 131 -2.87 -14.74 -14.95
CA ILE A 131 -4.10 -14.15 -15.49
C ILE A 131 -5.16 -14.15 -14.39
N CYS A 132 -5.74 -12.99 -14.10
CA CYS A 132 -6.77 -12.86 -13.08
C CYS A 132 -8.11 -13.52 -13.55
N PRO A 133 -9.03 -13.83 -12.63
CA PRO A 133 -10.29 -14.48 -12.99
C PRO A 133 -11.10 -13.75 -14.06
N THR A 134 -11.17 -12.41 -13.96
CA THR A 134 -11.89 -11.59 -14.94
C THR A 134 -11.28 -11.69 -16.34
N CYS A 135 -9.96 -11.66 -16.46
CA CYS A 135 -9.26 -11.76 -17.74
C CYS A 135 -9.21 -13.19 -18.28
N ASN A 136 -9.34 -14.19 -17.43
CA ASN A 136 -9.32 -15.60 -17.83
C ASN A 136 -10.66 -16.06 -18.40
N GLN A 137 -11.74 -15.35 -18.09
CA GLN A 137 -13.09 -15.64 -18.60
C GLN A 137 -13.38 -14.96 -19.95
N SER A 138 -12.52 -14.10 -20.41
CA SER A 138 -12.70 -13.35 -21.66
C SER A 138 -11.92 -13.92 -22.83
#